data_5c132faef269ee2e8317a7f21dd43dc8
#
_entry.id   5c132faef269ee2e8317a7f21dd43dc8
#
_cell.length_a   1.000
_cell.length_b   1.000
_cell.length_c   1.000
_cell.angle_alpha   90.00
_cell.angle_beta   90.00
_cell.angle_gamma   90.00
#
_symmetry.space_group_name_H-M   'P 1'
#
loop_
_entity.id
_entity.type
_entity.pdbx_description
1 polymer ?
#
loop_
_entity_poly.entity_id
_entity_poly.type
_entity_poly.pdbx_seq_one_letter_code
_entity_poly.pdbx_strand_id
1 'polypeptide(L)'
;MGSEMCIRDRVAPGDTVKAGVVISNSEVGLGSVSVQPLIYRELDGNGIAVAGATTKRIHRGRVNSAEEHFMLASQEVLTEADRTFLTELQETVRSATDEEQFSQIVTLMQSAKHQAMNTADIPAVVHTAGRDFGITDTEQNGVLQRLIESDDLSLYGLANAVTRHSQDVESYDRATDLEGIGFNILSMPPRQWTRINQIAA
;
A
#
# COMPACT_ATOMS: atom_id res chain seq x y z
N MET A 1 -7.31 28.50 -14.87
CA MET A 1 -8.08 27.83 -13.82
C MET A 1 -8.01 26.34 -14.11
N GLY A 2 -7.05 25.65 -13.52
CA GLY A 2 -6.94 24.18 -13.61
C GLY A 2 -8.01 23.58 -12.70
N SER A 3 -8.94 22.83 -13.26
CA SER A 3 -9.84 21.99 -12.49
C SER A 3 -8.99 20.84 -11.93
N GLU A 4 -8.59 20.90 -10.68
CA GLU A 4 -8.09 19.74 -9.96
C GLU A 4 -9.29 18.79 -9.78
N MET A 5 -9.38 17.80 -10.65
CA MET A 5 -10.25 16.63 -10.41
C MET A 5 -9.58 15.79 -9.32
N CYS A 6 -9.78 16.19 -8.09
CA CYS A 6 -9.31 15.43 -6.94
C CYS A 6 -10.43 14.45 -6.55
N ILE A 7 -10.27 13.18 -6.90
CA ILE A 7 -11.20 12.13 -6.47
C ILE A 7 -11.00 11.96 -4.97
N ARG A 8 -12.04 12.31 -4.20
CA ARG A 8 -12.04 12.22 -2.73
C ARG A 8 -13.38 11.78 -2.20
N ASP A 9 -13.36 11.07 -1.08
CA ASP A 9 -14.56 10.62 -0.40
C ASP A 9 -14.31 10.52 1.11
N ARG A 10 -15.32 10.18 1.89
CA ARG A 10 -15.27 10.07 3.35
C ARG A 10 -15.44 8.65 3.80
N VAL A 11 -14.51 8.18 4.63
CA VAL A 11 -14.65 6.91 5.36
C VAL A 11 -15.55 7.09 6.59
N ALA A 12 -15.38 8.22 7.30
CA ALA A 12 -16.18 8.60 8.46
C ALA A 12 -16.23 10.14 8.57
N PRO A 13 -17.10 10.72 9.42
CA PRO A 13 -17.07 12.15 9.69
C PRO A 13 -15.69 12.62 10.12
N GLY A 14 -15.10 13.56 9.37
CA GLY A 14 -13.74 14.07 9.60
C GLY A 14 -12.61 13.22 9.02
N ASP A 15 -12.90 12.06 8.46
CA ASP A 15 -11.90 11.16 7.86
C ASP A 15 -12.10 11.09 6.34
N THR A 16 -11.35 11.94 5.63
CA THR A 16 -11.40 12.08 4.17
C THR A 16 -10.20 11.38 3.55
N VAL A 17 -10.44 10.67 2.46
CA VAL A 17 -9.42 10.00 1.65
C VAL A 17 -9.44 10.51 0.21
N LYS A 18 -8.28 10.45 -0.44
CA LYS A 18 -8.07 10.86 -1.83
C LYS A 18 -7.39 9.75 -2.61
N ALA A 19 -7.78 9.60 -3.87
CA ALA A 19 -7.02 8.78 -4.82
C ALA A 19 -5.71 9.49 -5.19
N GLY A 20 -4.65 8.71 -5.28
CA GLY A 20 -3.32 9.17 -5.65
C GLY A 20 -2.49 8.10 -6.34
N VAL A 21 -1.31 8.49 -6.77
CA VAL A 21 -0.31 7.60 -7.38
C VAL A 21 1.05 7.92 -6.79
N VAL A 22 1.76 6.91 -6.35
CA VAL A 22 3.18 7.03 -6.00
C VAL A 22 4.02 6.58 -7.17
N ILE A 23 4.94 7.45 -7.59
CA ILE A 23 5.95 7.15 -8.60
C ILE A 23 7.31 7.17 -7.90
N SER A 24 8.01 6.06 -7.89
CA SER A 24 9.38 5.99 -7.40
C SER A 24 10.35 5.67 -8.53
N ASN A 25 11.50 6.32 -8.50
CA ASN A 25 12.58 6.12 -9.45
C ASN A 25 13.93 6.16 -8.72
N SER A 26 14.82 5.22 -9.02
CA SER A 26 16.19 5.24 -8.50
C SER A 26 17.10 6.01 -9.43
N GLU A 27 17.61 7.16 -8.98
CA GLU A 27 18.54 7.99 -9.75
C GLU A 27 19.93 7.35 -9.94
N VAL A 28 20.30 6.40 -9.09
CA VAL A 28 21.62 5.75 -9.12
C VAL A 28 21.69 4.50 -10.02
N GLY A 29 20.63 4.21 -10.78
CA GLY A 29 20.63 3.11 -11.75
C GLY A 29 20.57 1.70 -11.16
N LEU A 30 20.56 1.55 -9.84
CA LEU A 30 20.49 0.27 -9.12
C LEU A 30 19.07 -0.08 -8.66
N GLY A 31 18.13 0.84 -8.80
CA GLY A 31 16.76 0.67 -8.38
C GLY A 31 15.79 0.38 -9.52
N SER A 32 14.53 0.34 -9.18
CA SER A 32 13.42 0.17 -10.13
C SER A 32 12.62 1.45 -10.30
N VAL A 33 12.04 1.66 -11.47
CA VAL A 33 10.90 2.56 -11.61
C VAL A 33 9.66 1.79 -11.18
N SER A 34 8.88 2.34 -10.27
CA SER A 34 7.59 1.76 -9.90
C SER A 34 6.51 2.83 -9.85
N VAL A 35 5.30 2.40 -10.19
CA VAL A 35 4.08 3.21 -10.09
C VAL A 35 3.05 2.36 -9.37
N GLN A 36 2.46 2.91 -8.31
CA GLN A 36 1.44 2.21 -7.55
C GLN A 36 0.30 3.16 -7.16
N PRO A 37 -0.96 2.70 -7.27
CA PRO A 37 -2.09 3.42 -6.73
C PRO A 37 -2.00 3.53 -5.21
N LEU A 38 -2.34 4.70 -4.70
CA LEU A 38 -2.33 5.01 -3.29
C LEU A 38 -3.67 5.64 -2.90
N ILE A 39 -4.23 5.22 -1.78
CA ILE A 39 -5.30 5.97 -1.12
C ILE A 39 -4.67 6.78 0.01
N TYR A 40 -4.69 8.08 -0.17
CA TYR A 40 -4.12 9.04 0.77
C TYR A 40 -5.18 9.51 1.76
N ARG A 41 -4.89 9.42 3.04
CA ARG A 41 -5.75 9.87 4.14
C ARG A 41 -5.34 11.28 4.56
N GLU A 42 -6.28 12.23 4.51
CA GLU A 42 -5.98 13.64 4.81
C GLU A 42 -5.72 13.88 6.31
N LEU A 43 -6.30 13.09 7.19
CA LEU A 43 -6.26 13.30 8.64
C LEU A 43 -4.84 13.27 9.22
N ASP A 44 -4.01 12.37 8.77
CA ASP A 44 -2.67 12.10 9.30
C ASP A 44 -1.58 11.97 8.23
N GLY A 45 -1.90 12.27 6.98
CA GLY A 45 -0.97 12.15 5.87
C GLY A 45 -0.56 10.72 5.54
N ASN A 46 -1.37 9.75 5.98
CA ASN A 46 -1.10 8.34 5.77
C ASN A 46 -1.55 7.86 4.39
N GLY A 47 -0.84 6.89 3.82
CA GLY A 47 -1.15 6.29 2.52
C GLY A 47 -1.33 4.78 2.63
N ILE A 48 -2.38 4.26 2.00
CA ILE A 48 -2.60 2.82 1.82
C ILE A 48 -2.33 2.49 0.36
N ALA A 49 -1.26 1.74 0.08
CA ALA A 49 -0.94 1.28 -1.26
C ALA A 49 -1.89 0.14 -1.67
N VAL A 50 -2.53 0.29 -2.84
CA VAL A 50 -3.47 -0.73 -3.33
C VAL A 50 -2.68 -1.93 -3.84
N ALA A 51 -2.77 -3.05 -3.13
CA ALA A 51 -2.04 -4.26 -3.46
C ALA A 51 -2.49 -4.84 -4.82
N GLY A 52 -1.54 -5.40 -5.56
CA GLY A 52 -1.78 -6.05 -6.85
C GLY A 52 -1.87 -5.11 -8.06
N ALA A 53 -1.88 -3.78 -7.85
CA ALA A 53 -1.95 -2.79 -8.93
C ALA A 53 -0.61 -2.06 -9.18
N THR A 54 0.50 -2.57 -8.63
CA THR A 54 1.81 -1.95 -8.78
C THR A 54 2.47 -2.36 -10.10
N THR A 55 2.84 -1.38 -10.93
CA THR A 55 3.70 -1.58 -12.09
C THR A 55 5.14 -1.27 -11.71
N LYS A 56 6.04 -2.23 -11.85
CA LYS A 56 7.45 -2.11 -11.47
C LYS A 56 8.37 -2.56 -12.61
N ARG A 57 9.35 -1.74 -12.94
CA ARG A 57 10.41 -2.09 -13.88
C ARG A 57 11.79 -1.88 -13.25
N ILE A 58 12.60 -2.92 -13.23
CA ILE A 58 13.99 -2.84 -12.76
C ILE A 58 14.82 -2.14 -13.82
N HIS A 59 15.53 -1.07 -13.45
CA HIS A 59 16.55 -0.46 -14.29
C HIS A 59 17.68 -1.46 -14.52
N ARG A 60 17.83 -1.96 -15.73
CA ARG A 60 19.07 -2.60 -16.16
C ARG A 60 20.03 -1.46 -16.47
N GLY A 61 21.03 -1.26 -15.60
CA GLY A 61 22.10 -0.29 -15.84
C GLY A 61 22.72 -0.49 -17.22
N ARG A 62 23.25 0.58 -17.82
CA ARG A 62 24.06 0.47 -19.03
C ARG A 62 25.27 -0.42 -18.70
N VAL A 63 25.30 -1.60 -19.27
CA VAL A 63 26.42 -2.50 -19.17
C VAL A 63 27.56 -1.95 -20.05
N ASN A 64 28.64 -1.54 -19.42
CA ASN A 64 29.77 -0.89 -20.10
C ASN A 64 30.89 -1.88 -20.47
N SER A 65 30.70 -3.21 -20.39
CA SER A 65 31.71 -4.18 -20.75
C SER A 65 31.43 -4.81 -22.12
N ALA A 66 32.46 -4.89 -22.95
CA ALA A 66 32.38 -5.45 -24.30
C ALA A 66 31.98 -6.95 -24.32
N GLU A 67 32.20 -7.67 -23.21
CA GLU A 67 31.87 -9.10 -23.08
C GLU A 67 30.37 -9.36 -22.81
N GLU A 68 29.67 -8.40 -22.22
CA GLU A 68 28.23 -8.51 -21.97
C GLU A 68 27.35 -8.05 -23.17
N HIS A 69 27.98 -7.49 -24.21
CA HIS A 69 27.29 -7.07 -25.45
C HIS A 69 26.65 -8.23 -26.22
N PHE A 70 27.07 -9.46 -25.97
CA PHE A 70 26.55 -10.64 -26.67
C PHE A 70 25.17 -11.11 -26.15
N MET A 71 24.70 -10.59 -25.02
CA MET A 71 23.42 -10.94 -24.40
C MET A 71 22.38 -9.82 -24.44
N LEU A 72 22.67 -8.71 -25.09
CA LEU A 72 21.72 -7.60 -25.17
C LEU A 72 20.67 -7.87 -26.22
N ALA A 73 19.40 -7.74 -25.80
CA ALA A 73 18.26 -7.72 -26.72
C ALA A 73 18.49 -6.66 -27.81
N SER A 74 18.00 -6.93 -29.03
CA SER A 74 18.08 -5.97 -30.13
C SER A 74 17.42 -4.64 -29.74
N GLN A 75 17.80 -3.54 -30.38
CA GLN A 75 17.21 -2.22 -30.13
C GLN A 75 15.68 -2.24 -30.33
N GLU A 76 15.17 -3.10 -31.22
CA GLU A 76 13.74 -3.29 -31.46
C GLU A 76 13.04 -3.90 -30.25
N VAL A 77 13.64 -4.94 -29.62
CA VAL A 77 13.11 -5.58 -28.41
C VAL A 77 13.12 -4.62 -27.22
N LEU A 78 14.16 -3.80 -27.08
CA LEU A 78 14.22 -2.77 -26.04
C LEU A 78 13.13 -1.70 -26.23
N THR A 79 12.90 -1.27 -27.48
CA THR A 79 11.88 -0.28 -27.82
C THR A 79 10.47 -0.82 -27.55
N GLU A 80 10.21 -2.09 -27.89
CA GLU A 80 8.90 -2.72 -27.62
C GLU A 80 8.67 -2.94 -26.12
N ALA A 81 9.70 -3.34 -25.38
CA ALA A 81 9.64 -3.45 -23.92
C ALA A 81 9.36 -2.09 -23.25
N ASP A 82 9.91 -0.99 -23.80
CA ASP A 82 9.65 0.36 -23.32
C ASP A 82 8.20 0.80 -23.60
N ARG A 83 7.67 0.48 -24.78
CA ARG A 83 6.26 0.76 -25.13
C ARG A 83 5.29 -0.01 -24.22
N THR A 84 5.55 -1.30 -24.00
CA THR A 84 4.74 -2.13 -23.10
C THR A 84 4.73 -1.54 -21.70
N PHE A 85 5.90 -1.20 -21.16
CA PHE A 85 5.98 -0.57 -19.84
C PHE A 85 5.23 0.75 -19.76
N LEU A 86 5.34 1.62 -20.77
CA LEU A 86 4.60 2.89 -20.80
C LEU A 86 3.08 2.66 -20.85
N THR A 87 2.63 1.63 -21.56
CA THR A 87 1.21 1.26 -21.62
C THR A 87 0.72 0.79 -20.25
N GLU A 88 1.44 -0.14 -19.61
CA GLU A 88 1.14 -0.63 -18.25
C GLU A 88 1.11 0.52 -17.23
N LEU A 89 2.05 1.47 -17.35
CA LEU A 89 2.12 2.64 -16.49
C LEU A 89 0.89 3.55 -16.67
N GLN A 90 0.48 3.77 -17.93
CA GLN A 90 -0.74 4.54 -18.22
C GLN A 90 -2.01 3.85 -17.68
N GLU A 91 -2.09 2.53 -17.80
CA GLU A 91 -3.21 1.75 -17.27
C GLU A 91 -3.25 1.81 -15.75
N THR A 92 -2.10 1.71 -15.07
CA THR A 92 -2.00 1.85 -13.62
C THR A 92 -2.47 3.22 -13.14
N VAL A 93 -2.04 4.29 -13.82
CA VAL A 93 -2.50 5.66 -13.49
C VAL A 93 -3.99 5.82 -13.74
N ARG A 94 -4.53 5.31 -14.84
CA ARG A 94 -5.98 5.36 -15.13
C ARG A 94 -6.78 4.61 -14.07
N SER A 95 -6.35 3.41 -13.70
CA SER A 95 -6.98 2.62 -12.64
C SER A 95 -6.96 3.35 -11.29
N ALA A 96 -5.84 3.98 -10.94
CA ALA A 96 -5.71 4.77 -9.71
C ALA A 96 -6.63 5.99 -9.65
N THR A 97 -7.04 6.51 -10.81
CA THR A 97 -7.93 7.67 -10.96
C THR A 97 -9.34 7.29 -11.42
N ASP A 98 -9.71 6.01 -11.36
CA ASP A 98 -11.04 5.54 -11.70
C ASP A 98 -11.99 5.71 -10.51
N GLU A 99 -13.08 6.47 -10.71
CA GLU A 99 -14.04 6.79 -9.64
C GLU A 99 -14.75 5.55 -9.10
N GLU A 100 -15.05 4.58 -9.95
CA GLU A 100 -15.75 3.36 -9.52
C GLU A 100 -14.83 2.49 -8.64
N GLN A 101 -13.59 2.30 -9.04
CA GLN A 101 -12.61 1.56 -8.23
C GLN A 101 -12.32 2.27 -6.91
N PHE A 102 -12.16 3.58 -6.94
CA PHE A 102 -11.99 4.38 -5.72
C PHE A 102 -13.18 4.24 -4.78
N SER A 103 -14.41 4.34 -5.28
CA SER A 103 -15.63 4.18 -4.49
C SER A 103 -15.75 2.79 -3.87
N GLN A 104 -15.34 1.73 -4.59
CA GLN A 104 -15.30 0.37 -4.06
C GLN A 104 -14.30 0.25 -2.89
N ILE A 105 -13.13 0.88 -2.99
CA ILE A 105 -12.13 0.87 -1.91
C ILE A 105 -12.65 1.66 -0.71
N VAL A 106 -13.29 2.83 -0.91
CA VAL A 106 -13.90 3.59 0.18
C VAL A 106 -15.00 2.80 0.88
N THR A 107 -15.83 2.08 0.12
CA THR A 107 -16.86 1.18 0.69
C THR A 107 -16.23 0.07 1.54
N LEU A 108 -15.10 -0.50 1.08
CA LEU A 108 -14.33 -1.47 1.85
C LEU A 108 -13.82 -0.87 3.16
N MET A 109 -13.25 0.34 3.12
CA MET A 109 -12.77 1.07 4.30
C MET A 109 -13.90 1.34 5.30
N GLN A 110 -15.05 1.80 4.81
CA GLN A 110 -16.25 2.03 5.63
C GLN A 110 -16.73 0.73 6.30
N SER A 111 -16.77 -0.37 5.55
CA SER A 111 -17.11 -1.68 6.09
C SER A 111 -16.13 -2.13 7.17
N ALA A 112 -14.82 -1.95 6.94
CA ALA A 112 -13.77 -2.30 7.90
C ALA A 112 -13.83 -1.43 9.17
N LYS A 113 -14.25 -0.17 9.06
CA LYS A 113 -14.47 0.72 10.21
C LYS A 113 -15.56 0.21 11.15
N HIS A 114 -16.56 -0.49 10.63
CA HIS A 114 -17.63 -1.09 11.43
C HIS A 114 -17.26 -2.47 12.01
N GLN A 115 -16.11 -3.02 11.65
CA GLN A 115 -15.62 -4.29 12.18
C GLN A 115 -14.77 -4.05 13.43
N ALA A 116 -15.42 -4.05 14.61
CA ALA A 116 -14.75 -3.79 15.88
C ALA A 116 -13.69 -4.85 16.21
N MET A 117 -12.61 -4.39 16.84
CA MET A 117 -11.56 -5.22 17.42
C MET A 117 -11.99 -5.75 18.79
N ASN A 118 -11.56 -6.95 19.15
CA ASN A 118 -11.69 -7.47 20.51
C ASN A 118 -10.76 -6.68 21.45
N THR A 119 -11.36 -5.96 22.38
CA THR A 119 -10.64 -5.09 23.32
C THR A 119 -10.17 -5.81 24.58
N ALA A 120 -10.49 -7.11 24.74
CA ALA A 120 -10.04 -7.89 25.88
C ALA A 120 -8.50 -8.08 25.88
N ASP A 121 -7.92 -8.26 24.69
CA ASP A 121 -6.45 -8.38 24.53
C ASP A 121 -6.02 -7.84 23.17
N ILE A 122 -5.93 -6.52 23.07
CA ILE A 122 -5.49 -5.81 21.85
C ILE A 122 -4.08 -6.26 21.40
N PRO A 123 -3.08 -6.42 22.29
CA PRO A 123 -1.77 -6.94 21.91
C PRO A 123 -1.84 -8.32 21.23
N ALA A 124 -2.68 -9.24 21.71
CA ALA A 124 -2.83 -10.57 21.09
C ALA A 124 -3.45 -10.48 19.68
N VAL A 125 -4.41 -9.56 19.46
CA VAL A 125 -4.98 -9.31 18.13
C VAL A 125 -3.90 -8.79 17.17
N VAL A 126 -3.12 -7.78 17.58
CA VAL A 126 -2.01 -7.21 16.79
C VAL A 126 -0.95 -8.27 16.50
N HIS A 127 -0.56 -9.09 17.50
CA HIS A 127 0.41 -10.16 17.33
C HIS A 127 -0.08 -11.23 16.33
N THR A 128 -1.34 -11.63 16.43
CA THR A 128 -1.91 -12.64 15.53
C THR A 128 -1.99 -12.12 14.10
N ALA A 129 -2.45 -10.88 13.91
CA ALA A 129 -2.44 -10.22 12.60
C ALA A 129 -1.00 -10.09 12.07
N GLY A 130 -0.06 -9.67 12.92
CA GLY A 130 1.34 -9.53 12.55
C GLY A 130 1.95 -10.81 12.01
N ARG A 131 1.70 -11.95 12.65
CA ARG A 131 2.14 -13.26 12.17
C ARG A 131 1.52 -13.65 10.83
N ASP A 132 0.24 -13.38 10.65
CA ASP A 132 -0.48 -13.71 9.41
C ASP A 132 0.02 -12.90 8.22
N PHE A 133 0.44 -11.66 8.45
CA PHE A 133 0.82 -10.72 7.40
C PHE A 133 2.34 -10.43 7.33
N GLY A 134 3.15 -11.14 8.12
CA GLY A 134 4.61 -11.01 8.06
C GLY A 134 5.15 -9.69 8.62
N ILE A 135 4.48 -9.14 9.66
CA ILE A 135 4.94 -7.98 10.43
C ILE A 135 5.84 -8.50 11.56
N THR A 136 7.06 -8.00 11.66
CA THR A 136 8.03 -8.44 12.69
C THR A 136 7.59 -8.02 14.10
N ASP A 137 8.09 -8.69 15.14
CA ASP A 137 7.74 -8.39 16.53
C ASP A 137 8.06 -6.94 16.92
N THR A 138 9.15 -6.37 16.40
CA THR A 138 9.51 -4.98 16.61
C THR A 138 8.49 -4.03 15.97
N GLU A 139 8.09 -4.32 14.75
CA GLU A 139 7.09 -3.52 14.03
C GLU A 139 5.71 -3.64 14.68
N GLN A 140 5.34 -4.84 15.19
CA GLN A 140 4.08 -5.04 15.92
C GLN A 140 3.96 -4.13 17.14
N ASN A 141 5.06 -3.88 17.85
CA ASN A 141 5.08 -2.92 18.95
C ASN A 141 4.81 -1.48 18.47
N GLY A 142 5.40 -1.09 17.34
CA GLY A 142 5.13 0.19 16.71
C GLY A 142 3.68 0.31 16.22
N VAL A 143 3.16 -0.73 15.59
CA VAL A 143 1.74 -0.80 15.16
C VAL A 143 0.80 -0.67 16.35
N LEU A 144 1.07 -1.39 17.45
CA LEU A 144 0.27 -1.30 18.67
C LEU A 144 0.26 0.12 19.24
N GLN A 145 1.41 0.79 19.27
CA GLN A 145 1.48 2.19 19.68
C GLN A 145 0.62 3.08 18.81
N ARG A 146 0.73 2.98 17.47
CA ARG A 146 -0.06 3.78 16.52
C ARG A 146 -1.56 3.50 16.63
N LEU A 147 -1.94 2.26 16.88
CA LEU A 147 -3.33 1.85 17.10
C LEU A 147 -3.92 2.51 18.35
N ILE A 148 -3.17 2.52 19.45
CA ILE A 148 -3.59 3.17 20.71
C ILE A 148 -3.67 4.69 20.54
N GLU A 149 -2.70 5.30 19.86
CA GLU A 149 -2.70 6.75 19.58
C GLU A 149 -3.90 7.21 18.74
N SER A 150 -4.37 6.35 17.82
CA SER A 150 -5.49 6.67 16.93
C SER A 150 -6.87 6.51 17.59
N ASP A 151 -6.96 5.77 18.68
CA ASP A 151 -8.21 5.37 19.38
C ASP A 151 -9.24 4.72 18.43
N ASP A 152 -8.78 4.11 17.35
CA ASP A 152 -9.61 3.42 16.36
C ASP A 152 -9.46 1.90 16.47
N LEU A 153 -10.21 1.28 17.37
CA LEU A 153 -10.16 -0.15 17.63
C LEU A 153 -11.07 -0.93 16.67
N SER A 154 -10.76 -0.83 15.38
CA SER A 154 -11.46 -1.52 14.29
C SER A 154 -10.46 -2.16 13.33
N LEU A 155 -10.96 -2.98 12.39
CA LEU A 155 -10.14 -3.51 11.29
C LEU A 155 -9.50 -2.38 10.46
N TYR A 156 -10.25 -1.30 10.21
CA TYR A 156 -9.74 -0.10 9.55
C TYR A 156 -8.64 0.57 10.38
N GLY A 157 -8.84 0.70 11.70
CA GLY A 157 -7.83 1.25 12.60
C GLY A 157 -6.53 0.44 12.60
N LEU A 158 -6.61 -0.91 12.58
CA LEU A 158 -5.44 -1.78 12.48
C LEU A 158 -4.69 -1.56 11.14
N ALA A 159 -5.41 -1.53 10.03
CA ALA A 159 -4.81 -1.26 8.73
C ALA A 159 -4.08 0.10 8.71
N ASN A 160 -4.73 1.15 9.23
CA ASN A 160 -4.10 2.48 9.34
C ASN A 160 -2.90 2.50 10.29
N ALA A 161 -2.93 1.76 11.40
CA ALA A 161 -1.81 1.68 12.32
C ALA A 161 -0.57 1.06 11.65
N VAL A 162 -0.76 0.03 10.82
CA VAL A 162 0.33 -0.59 10.04
C VAL A 162 0.90 0.41 9.03
N THR A 163 0.06 1.06 8.24
CA THR A 163 0.52 2.04 7.25
C THR A 163 1.07 3.32 7.88
N ARG A 164 0.61 3.69 9.08
CA ARG A 164 1.20 4.80 9.83
C ARG A 164 2.60 4.45 10.35
N HIS A 165 2.79 3.21 10.81
CA HIS A 165 4.09 2.73 11.26
C HIS A 165 5.10 2.66 10.10
N SER A 166 4.68 2.48 8.85
CA SER A 166 5.59 2.51 7.70
C SER A 166 6.42 3.79 7.62
N GLN A 167 5.88 4.92 8.09
CA GLN A 167 6.58 6.21 8.11
C GLN A 167 7.73 6.29 9.12
N ASP A 168 7.78 5.36 10.07
CA ASP A 168 8.84 5.26 11.08
C ASP A 168 9.97 4.30 10.66
N VAL A 169 9.82 3.63 9.52
CA VAL A 169 10.76 2.61 9.02
C VAL A 169 11.78 3.26 8.07
N GLU A 170 13.08 3.07 8.35
CA GLU A 170 14.15 3.66 7.55
C GLU A 170 14.26 3.07 6.14
N SER A 171 13.93 1.78 5.97
CA SER A 171 13.97 1.11 4.68
C SER A 171 12.76 1.48 3.84
N TYR A 172 13.01 2.15 2.70
CA TYR A 172 11.95 2.50 1.74
C TYR A 172 11.19 1.27 1.22
N ASP A 173 11.90 0.19 0.89
CA ASP A 173 11.26 -1.05 0.42
C ASP A 173 10.35 -1.64 1.49
N ARG A 174 10.81 -1.68 2.76
CA ARG A 174 10.00 -2.18 3.86
C ARG A 174 8.82 -1.27 4.18
N ALA A 175 8.99 0.04 4.11
CA ALA A 175 7.89 0.99 4.27
C ALA A 175 6.79 0.75 3.23
N THR A 176 7.19 0.58 1.96
CA THR A 176 6.27 0.25 0.85
C THR A 176 5.57 -1.11 1.06
N ASP A 177 6.29 -2.12 1.57
CA ASP A 177 5.68 -3.41 1.92
C ASP A 177 4.60 -3.25 2.99
N LEU A 178 4.87 -2.47 4.05
CA LEU A 178 3.91 -2.22 5.13
C LEU A 178 2.66 -1.47 4.64
N GLU A 179 2.79 -0.54 3.70
CA GLU A 179 1.66 0.12 3.06
C GLU A 179 0.77 -0.89 2.30
N GLY A 180 1.39 -1.82 1.56
CA GLY A 180 0.69 -2.93 0.90
C GLY A 180 0.06 -3.92 1.89
N ILE A 181 0.75 -4.22 3.00
CA ILE A 181 0.22 -5.05 4.09
C ILE A 181 -1.02 -4.40 4.71
N GLY A 182 -1.03 -3.08 4.89
CA GLY A 182 -2.21 -2.35 5.36
C GLY A 182 -3.44 -2.58 4.48
N PHE A 183 -3.27 -2.55 3.15
CA PHE A 183 -4.35 -2.87 2.22
C PHE A 183 -4.79 -4.34 2.31
N ASN A 184 -3.85 -5.27 2.45
CA ASN A 184 -4.15 -6.70 2.60
C ASN A 184 -4.93 -6.96 3.90
N ILE A 185 -4.60 -6.28 4.99
CA ILE A 185 -5.36 -6.32 6.25
C ILE A 185 -6.78 -5.79 6.02
N LEU A 186 -6.91 -4.63 5.38
CA LEU A 186 -8.20 -4.01 5.07
C LEU A 186 -9.11 -4.92 4.25
N SER A 187 -8.54 -5.66 3.30
CA SER A 187 -9.23 -6.54 2.36
C SER A 187 -9.32 -8.00 2.79
N MET A 188 -8.89 -8.34 4.03
CA MET A 188 -8.92 -9.72 4.48
C MET A 188 -10.34 -10.29 4.52
N PRO A 189 -10.51 -11.61 4.26
CA PRO A 189 -11.80 -12.25 4.37
C PRO A 189 -12.39 -12.14 5.79
N PRO A 190 -13.71 -11.96 5.96
CA PRO A 190 -14.34 -11.85 7.28
C PRO A 190 -14.05 -13.01 8.22
N ARG A 191 -13.88 -14.22 7.69
CA ARG A 191 -13.52 -15.42 8.49
C ARG A 191 -12.12 -15.29 9.09
N GLN A 192 -11.17 -14.67 8.39
CA GLN A 192 -9.83 -14.44 8.88
C GLN A 192 -9.85 -13.41 10.01
N TRP A 193 -10.56 -12.30 9.83
CA TRP A 193 -10.76 -11.31 10.88
C TRP A 193 -11.40 -11.90 12.14
N THR A 194 -12.48 -12.68 11.98
CA THR A 194 -13.12 -13.36 13.10
C THR A 194 -12.13 -14.25 13.86
N ARG A 195 -11.29 -15.03 13.16
CA ARG A 195 -10.27 -15.86 13.78
C ARG A 195 -9.24 -15.05 14.56
N ILE A 196 -8.73 -13.95 13.98
CA ILE A 196 -7.77 -13.06 14.64
C ILE A 196 -8.37 -12.49 15.92
N ASN A 197 -9.63 -12.05 15.89
CA ASN A 197 -10.33 -11.49 17.04
C ASN A 197 -10.68 -12.52 18.11
N GLN A 198 -10.86 -13.79 17.76
CA GLN A 198 -11.26 -14.85 18.73
C GLN A 198 -10.07 -15.39 19.53
N ILE A 199 -8.83 -15.31 19.02
CA ILE A 199 -7.64 -15.82 19.72
C ILE A 199 -7.30 -14.97 20.94
N ALA A 200 -7.80 -13.74 21.02
CA ALA A 200 -7.65 -12.84 22.16
C ALA A 200 -8.67 -13.10 23.30
N ALA A 201 -9.43 -14.18 23.25
CA ALA A 201 -10.37 -14.64 24.28
C ALA A 201 -9.81 -15.93 24.96
#